data_4babb770b8faa7b5dc8dfae1a0bae9ac
#
_entry.id   4babb770b8faa7b5dc8dfae1a0bae9ac
#
_cell.length_a   1.000
_cell.length_b   1.000
_cell.length_c   1.000
_cell.angle_alpha   90.00
_cell.angle_beta   90.00
_cell.angle_gamma   90.00
#
_symmetry.space_group_name_H-M   'P 1'
#
loop_
_entity.id
_entity.type
_entity.pdbx_description
1 polymer ?
#
loop_
_entity_poly.entity_id
_entity_poly.type
_entity_poly.pdbx_seq_one_letter_code
_entity_poly.pdbx_strand_id
1 'polypeptide(L)'
;MRSNRNRLPFVLVVVLGFGLLAVQLFQIAGAHAAEAAGARAANRGEPSSANDAVLAKAYRFDRGGWVYVHLEGSPHDIGYQHGYLLASEISDAFAAIRLEMSHSTGRDWDFFRRAAREMLWPKIDPEYQAELQGIVDGLQARKGKLDIYDIVAMNAFSELPGYYVPWLDAKTQAKIPPHLTSPGNCSAFVATGSWTKDHQIVMAHNNWTTYIEGARWKIIFDIVPQKGYRMLMDGFPGVIASDDDFGVNSAGMMITETTITQFHGWDPAGKPEFVRA
;
A
#
# COMPACT_ATOMS: atom_id res chain seq x y z
N MET A 1 -4.10 -15.43 57.14
CA MET A 1 -3.74 -16.85 56.90
C MET A 1 -4.41 -17.34 55.63
N ARG A 2 -3.71 -18.07 54.77
CA ARG A 2 -4.04 -18.69 53.45
C ARG A 2 -4.15 -17.69 52.31
N SER A 3 -3.12 -17.46 51.54
CA SER A 3 -2.56 -18.22 50.39
C SER A 3 -3.54 -18.31 49.23
N ASN A 4 -3.29 -17.54 48.22
CA ASN A 4 -3.70 -17.92 46.88
C ASN A 4 -2.53 -17.70 45.88
N ARG A 5 -1.77 -18.75 45.67
CA ARG A 5 -0.85 -18.97 44.59
C ARG A 5 -1.64 -19.51 43.40
N ASN A 6 -1.17 -19.17 42.18
CA ASN A 6 -1.49 -19.75 40.88
C ASN A 6 -2.50 -18.98 40.03
N ARG A 7 -2.04 -17.89 39.44
CA ARG A 7 -2.49 -17.48 38.11
C ARG A 7 -1.31 -16.91 37.31
N LEU A 8 -0.38 -17.77 36.91
CA LEU A 8 0.56 -17.54 35.85
C LEU A 8 0.94 -18.92 35.29
N PRO A 9 0.40 -19.31 34.14
CA PRO A 9 1.24 -19.60 33.03
C PRO A 9 0.61 -19.38 31.59
N PHE A 10 -0.59 -18.81 31.48
CA PHE A 10 -1.25 -18.78 30.17
C PHE A 10 -0.77 -17.65 29.25
N VAL A 11 -0.29 -16.54 29.80
CA VAL A 11 0.17 -15.39 29.01
C VAL A 11 1.58 -15.62 28.43
N LEU A 12 2.41 -16.41 29.10
CA LEU A 12 3.81 -16.63 28.68
C LEU A 12 3.93 -17.54 27.43
N VAL A 13 2.98 -18.45 27.23
CA VAL A 13 3.00 -19.40 26.10
C VAL A 13 2.57 -18.74 24.79
N VAL A 14 1.67 -17.75 24.82
CA VAL A 14 1.17 -17.07 23.63
C VAL A 14 2.22 -16.11 23.06
N VAL A 15 2.99 -15.40 23.90
CA VAL A 15 4.00 -14.44 23.46
C VAL A 15 5.24 -15.13 22.86
N LEU A 16 5.65 -16.28 23.40
CA LEU A 16 6.76 -17.06 22.83
C LEU A 16 6.40 -17.72 21.48
N GLY A 17 5.13 -18.06 21.27
CA GLY A 17 4.66 -18.63 20.01
C GLY A 17 4.70 -17.62 18.84
N PHE A 18 4.38 -16.36 19.09
CA PHE A 18 4.35 -15.34 18.02
C PHE A 18 5.75 -14.84 17.61
N GLY A 19 6.70 -14.69 18.54
CA GLY A 19 8.06 -14.29 18.21
C GLY A 19 8.83 -15.35 17.40
N LEU A 20 8.69 -16.62 17.75
CA LEU A 20 9.25 -17.73 16.97
C LEU A 20 8.56 -17.93 15.64
N LEU A 21 7.25 -17.65 15.54
CA LEU A 21 6.50 -17.73 14.28
C LEU A 21 6.92 -16.64 13.30
N ALA A 22 7.17 -15.41 13.76
CA ALA A 22 7.63 -14.31 12.93
C ALA A 22 9.03 -14.56 12.35
N VAL A 23 9.98 -15.03 13.16
CA VAL A 23 11.33 -15.38 12.71
C VAL A 23 11.30 -16.59 11.77
N GLN A 24 10.49 -17.60 12.05
CA GLN A 24 10.30 -18.74 11.14
C GLN A 24 9.59 -18.34 9.85
N LEU A 25 8.63 -17.40 9.89
CA LEU A 25 7.98 -16.87 8.67
C LEU A 25 8.97 -16.12 7.79
N PHE A 26 9.91 -15.35 8.38
CA PHE A 26 10.98 -14.69 7.63
C PHE A 26 11.97 -15.65 7.02
N GLN A 27 12.37 -16.70 7.75
CA GLN A 27 13.28 -17.72 7.25
C GLN A 27 12.62 -18.62 6.19
N ILE A 28 11.36 -18.97 6.37
CA ILE A 28 10.59 -19.77 5.42
C ILE A 28 10.23 -18.96 4.16
N ALA A 29 9.90 -17.67 4.30
CA ALA A 29 9.69 -16.79 3.15
C ALA A 29 10.98 -16.61 2.34
N GLY A 30 12.13 -16.45 3.02
CA GLY A 30 13.45 -16.40 2.36
C GLY A 30 13.82 -17.71 1.66
N ALA A 31 13.54 -18.87 2.26
CA ALA A 31 13.83 -20.18 1.68
C ALA A 31 12.94 -20.49 0.47
N HIS A 32 11.63 -20.21 0.56
CA HIS A 32 10.71 -20.41 -0.57
C HIS A 32 10.89 -19.37 -1.67
N ALA A 33 11.29 -18.13 -1.33
CA ALA A 33 11.69 -17.13 -2.33
C ALA A 33 12.96 -17.59 -3.09
N ALA A 34 13.93 -18.14 -2.38
CA ALA A 34 15.15 -18.69 -2.99
C ALA A 34 14.85 -19.94 -3.84
N GLU A 35 13.95 -20.80 -3.39
CA GLU A 35 13.53 -22.01 -4.12
C GLU A 35 12.67 -21.66 -5.34
N ALA A 36 11.74 -20.71 -5.23
CA ALA A 36 10.97 -20.20 -6.35
C ALA A 36 11.82 -19.42 -7.35
N ALA A 37 12.82 -18.66 -6.88
CA ALA A 37 13.81 -18.00 -7.72
C ALA A 37 14.74 -19.01 -8.40
N GLY A 38 15.19 -20.04 -7.68
CA GLY A 38 16.05 -21.11 -8.22
C GLY A 38 15.33 -21.97 -9.25
N ALA A 39 14.08 -22.36 -9.02
CA ALA A 39 13.27 -23.14 -9.96
C ALA A 39 12.91 -22.33 -11.22
N ARG A 40 12.79 -21.02 -11.11
CA ARG A 40 12.57 -20.12 -12.26
C ARG A 40 13.86 -19.81 -13.03
N ALA A 41 15.00 -19.69 -12.33
CA ALA A 41 16.31 -19.47 -12.98
C ALA A 41 16.74 -20.66 -13.84
N ALA A 42 16.41 -21.89 -13.44
CA ALA A 42 16.79 -23.10 -14.17
C ALA A 42 16.07 -23.32 -15.50
N ASN A 43 14.98 -22.57 -15.79
CA ASN A 43 14.14 -22.77 -16.97
C ASN A 43 13.98 -21.53 -17.87
N ARG A 44 14.85 -20.52 -17.72
CA ARG A 44 14.79 -19.29 -18.53
C ARG A 44 15.93 -19.25 -19.54
N GLY A 45 15.56 -19.26 -20.83
CA GLY A 45 16.39 -18.73 -21.88
C GLY A 45 16.66 -17.23 -21.64
N GLU A 46 17.63 -16.65 -22.34
CA GLU A 46 17.87 -15.20 -22.26
C GLU A 46 16.57 -14.40 -22.54
N PRO A 47 16.36 -13.27 -21.84
CA PRO A 47 15.17 -12.45 -22.05
C PRO A 47 15.03 -12.05 -23.52
N SER A 48 13.89 -12.33 -24.11
CA SER A 48 13.63 -12.04 -25.54
C SER A 48 13.32 -10.57 -25.79
N SER A 49 13.02 -9.79 -24.77
CA SER A 49 12.72 -8.36 -24.83
C SER A 49 13.19 -7.62 -23.57
N ALA A 50 13.25 -6.29 -23.64
CA ALA A 50 13.53 -5.44 -22.49
C ALA A 50 12.51 -5.67 -21.34
N ASN A 51 11.25 -5.87 -21.69
CA ASN A 51 10.18 -6.12 -20.73
C ASN A 51 10.33 -7.48 -20.05
N ASP A 52 10.81 -8.51 -20.78
CA ASP A 52 11.10 -9.80 -20.18
C ASP A 52 12.25 -9.72 -19.17
N ALA A 53 13.26 -8.89 -19.44
CA ALA A 53 14.36 -8.62 -18.52
C ALA A 53 13.87 -7.92 -17.23
N VAL A 54 12.95 -6.95 -17.35
CA VAL A 54 12.33 -6.27 -16.21
C VAL A 54 11.53 -7.26 -15.38
N LEU A 55 10.67 -8.07 -16.00
CA LEU A 55 9.85 -9.07 -15.31
C LEU A 55 10.66 -10.22 -14.71
N ALA A 56 11.85 -10.49 -15.23
CA ALA A 56 12.73 -11.53 -14.68
C ALA A 56 13.16 -11.27 -13.24
N LYS A 57 13.15 -10.01 -12.81
CA LYS A 57 13.53 -9.58 -11.46
C LYS A 57 12.37 -9.63 -10.46
N ALA A 58 11.13 -9.71 -10.94
CA ALA A 58 9.94 -9.66 -10.11
C ALA A 58 9.26 -11.02 -9.99
N TYR A 59 8.55 -11.20 -8.89
CA TYR A 59 7.73 -12.39 -8.69
C TYR A 59 6.58 -12.12 -7.71
N ARG A 60 5.54 -12.97 -7.77
CA ARG A 60 4.47 -13.01 -6.77
C ARG A 60 4.20 -14.43 -6.32
N PHE A 61 3.67 -14.56 -5.12
CA PHE A 61 3.05 -15.79 -4.63
C PHE A 61 1.95 -15.46 -3.63
N ASP A 62 0.96 -16.35 -3.55
CA ASP A 62 -0.17 -16.20 -2.65
C ASP A 62 0.01 -17.15 -1.45
N ARG A 63 -0.21 -16.63 -0.24
CA ARG A 63 -0.08 -17.43 0.98
C ARG A 63 -1.02 -16.94 2.07
N GLY A 64 -1.87 -17.83 2.59
CA GLY A 64 -2.74 -17.53 3.74
C GLY A 64 -3.70 -16.37 3.52
N GLY A 65 -4.12 -16.11 2.27
CA GLY A 65 -4.98 -15.00 1.91
C GLY A 65 -4.24 -13.71 1.54
N TRP A 66 -2.92 -13.65 1.74
CA TRP A 66 -2.06 -12.54 1.34
C TRP A 66 -1.42 -12.80 -0.02
N VAL A 67 -1.20 -11.73 -0.76
CA VAL A 67 -0.43 -11.72 -2.02
C VAL A 67 0.91 -11.05 -1.74
N TYR A 68 1.98 -11.81 -1.80
CA TYR A 68 3.34 -11.27 -1.69
C TYR A 68 3.86 -10.93 -3.08
N VAL A 69 4.40 -9.72 -3.23
CA VAL A 69 4.93 -9.22 -4.50
C VAL A 69 6.33 -8.65 -4.29
N HIS A 70 7.31 -9.23 -4.97
CA HIS A 70 8.66 -8.69 -5.02
C HIS A 70 8.85 -7.86 -6.29
N LEU A 71 9.33 -6.62 -6.11
CA LEU A 71 9.56 -5.64 -7.16
C LEU A 71 11.00 -5.11 -7.06
N GLU A 72 11.72 -5.05 -8.21
CA GLU A 72 13.12 -4.62 -8.21
C GLU A 72 13.45 -3.81 -9.46
N GLY A 73 14.09 -2.65 -9.29
CA GLY A 73 14.64 -1.87 -10.39
C GLY A 73 14.51 -0.35 -10.24
N SER A 74 14.46 0.33 -11.39
CA SER A 74 14.13 1.75 -11.45
C SER A 74 12.67 1.99 -11.05
N PRO A 75 12.26 3.24 -10.74
CA PRO A 75 10.87 3.54 -10.45
C PRO A 75 9.90 3.02 -11.53
N HIS A 76 10.21 3.24 -12.81
CA HIS A 76 9.40 2.72 -13.91
C HIS A 76 9.36 1.19 -13.95
N ASP A 77 10.50 0.49 -13.70
CA ASP A 77 10.53 -0.97 -13.68
C ASP A 77 9.65 -1.53 -12.54
N ILE A 78 9.75 -0.93 -11.34
CA ILE A 78 8.92 -1.27 -10.17
C ILE A 78 7.44 -1.10 -10.52
N GLY A 79 7.06 0.04 -11.09
CA GLY A 79 5.70 0.28 -11.56
C GLY A 79 5.25 -0.72 -12.61
N TYR A 80 6.09 -1.02 -13.62
CA TYR A 80 5.77 -1.98 -14.66
C TYR A 80 5.50 -3.38 -14.11
N GLN A 81 6.37 -3.84 -13.20
CA GLN A 81 6.20 -5.11 -12.51
C GLN A 81 4.92 -5.15 -11.68
N HIS A 82 4.62 -4.06 -10.95
CA HIS A 82 3.40 -3.89 -10.16
C HIS A 82 2.16 -4.01 -11.06
N GLY A 83 2.07 -3.20 -12.10
CA GLY A 83 0.95 -3.19 -13.05
C GLY A 83 0.77 -4.53 -13.77
N TYR A 84 1.87 -5.20 -14.11
CA TYR A 84 1.84 -6.49 -14.80
C TYR A 84 1.42 -7.64 -13.88
N LEU A 85 2.00 -7.74 -12.68
CA LEU A 85 1.79 -8.85 -11.75
C LEU A 85 0.43 -8.77 -11.04
N LEU A 86 -0.11 -7.58 -10.86
CA LEU A 86 -1.36 -7.33 -10.14
C LEU A 86 -2.49 -6.81 -11.05
N ALA A 87 -2.42 -7.04 -12.36
CA ALA A 87 -3.36 -6.44 -13.33
C ALA A 87 -4.84 -6.75 -13.04
N SER A 88 -5.15 -7.95 -12.54
CA SER A 88 -6.52 -8.34 -12.17
C SER A 88 -6.97 -7.65 -10.89
N GLU A 89 -6.11 -7.63 -9.89
CA GLU A 89 -6.35 -6.99 -8.61
C GLU A 89 -6.54 -5.48 -8.76
N ILE A 90 -5.70 -4.83 -9.58
CA ILE A 90 -5.81 -3.40 -9.88
C ILE A 90 -7.13 -3.10 -10.60
N SER A 91 -7.54 -3.93 -11.55
CA SER A 91 -8.81 -3.73 -12.27
C SER A 91 -10.02 -3.85 -11.33
N ASP A 92 -10.00 -4.80 -10.38
CA ASP A 92 -11.05 -4.98 -9.39
C ASP A 92 -11.03 -3.83 -8.36
N ALA A 93 -9.85 -3.46 -7.85
CA ALA A 93 -9.69 -2.34 -6.94
C ALA A 93 -10.14 -1.02 -7.57
N PHE A 94 -9.78 -0.76 -8.82
CA PHE A 94 -10.24 0.42 -9.56
C PHE A 94 -11.77 0.49 -9.64
N ALA A 95 -12.43 -0.62 -9.95
CA ALA A 95 -13.90 -0.64 -10.03
C ALA A 95 -14.54 -0.32 -8.68
N ALA A 96 -13.98 -0.83 -7.60
CA ALA A 96 -14.44 -0.59 -6.23
C ALA A 96 -14.24 0.88 -5.81
N ILE A 97 -13.03 1.40 -5.95
CA ILE A 97 -12.67 2.79 -5.61
C ILE A 97 -13.49 3.79 -6.41
N ARG A 98 -13.64 3.55 -7.72
CA ARG A 98 -14.49 4.41 -8.55
C ARG A 98 -15.93 4.45 -8.05
N LEU A 99 -16.48 3.31 -7.67
CA LEU A 99 -17.84 3.23 -7.13
C LEU A 99 -17.92 4.00 -5.80
N GLU A 100 -17.00 3.76 -4.89
CA GLU A 100 -16.98 4.35 -3.55
C GLU A 100 -16.83 5.87 -3.60
N MET A 101 -15.83 6.37 -4.32
CA MET A 101 -15.59 7.80 -4.48
C MET A 101 -16.80 8.51 -5.14
N SER A 102 -17.39 7.90 -6.18
CA SER A 102 -18.57 8.49 -6.83
C SER A 102 -19.80 8.45 -5.94
N HIS A 103 -20.01 7.38 -5.18
CA HIS A 103 -21.14 7.23 -4.28
C HIS A 103 -21.04 8.18 -3.07
N SER A 104 -19.87 8.27 -2.44
CA SER A 104 -19.66 9.08 -1.24
C SER A 104 -19.71 10.58 -1.52
N THR A 105 -19.31 11.02 -2.71
CA THR A 105 -19.22 12.45 -3.04
C THR A 105 -20.30 12.95 -3.98
N GLY A 106 -21.03 12.05 -4.66
CA GLY A 106 -21.96 12.40 -5.72
C GLY A 106 -21.28 12.93 -7.00
N ARG A 107 -19.96 12.79 -7.12
CA ARG A 107 -19.17 13.20 -8.30
C ARG A 107 -18.97 12.04 -9.25
N ASP A 108 -18.95 12.29 -10.56
CA ASP A 108 -18.58 11.29 -11.55
C ASP A 108 -17.07 11.04 -11.56
N TRP A 109 -16.65 9.94 -12.18
CA TRP A 109 -15.22 9.61 -12.26
C TRP A 109 -14.42 10.62 -13.09
N ASP A 110 -15.02 11.26 -14.07
CA ASP A 110 -14.35 12.28 -14.86
C ASP A 110 -13.99 13.52 -14.06
N PHE A 111 -14.74 13.83 -13.00
CA PHE A 111 -14.37 14.86 -12.03
C PHE A 111 -13.03 14.54 -11.37
N PHE A 112 -12.84 13.31 -10.88
CA PHE A 112 -11.60 12.89 -10.23
C PHE A 112 -10.43 12.81 -11.21
N ARG A 113 -10.66 12.36 -12.42
CA ARG A 113 -9.66 12.37 -13.50
C ARG A 113 -9.19 13.79 -13.85
N ARG A 114 -10.09 14.76 -13.89
CA ARG A 114 -9.71 16.18 -14.09
C ARG A 114 -8.87 16.68 -12.94
N ALA A 115 -9.25 16.39 -11.69
CA ALA A 115 -8.48 16.74 -10.51
C ALA A 115 -7.07 16.10 -10.55
N ALA A 116 -6.98 14.83 -10.89
CA ALA A 116 -5.71 14.12 -11.07
C ALA A 116 -4.82 14.81 -12.10
N ARG A 117 -5.35 15.15 -13.27
CA ARG A 117 -4.61 15.77 -14.35
C ARG A 117 -4.16 17.20 -14.05
N GLU A 118 -5.07 18.02 -13.50
CA GLU A 118 -4.86 19.47 -13.42
C GLU A 118 -4.21 19.90 -12.11
N MET A 119 -4.44 19.15 -11.03
CA MET A 119 -3.96 19.53 -9.70
C MET A 119 -2.89 18.61 -9.14
N LEU A 120 -3.02 17.28 -9.31
CA LEU A 120 -2.12 16.33 -8.66
C LEU A 120 -0.89 16.07 -9.53
N TRP A 121 -1.07 15.63 -10.76
CA TRP A 121 0.00 15.22 -11.66
C TRP A 121 1.16 16.23 -11.78
N PRO A 122 0.93 17.55 -11.93
CA PRO A 122 2.03 18.51 -12.05
C PRO A 122 2.89 18.66 -10.80
N LYS A 123 2.48 18.10 -9.66
CA LYS A 123 3.15 18.21 -8.37
C LYS A 123 3.79 16.92 -7.89
N ILE A 124 3.59 15.85 -8.64
CA ILE A 124 4.22 14.55 -8.37
C ILE A 124 5.67 14.63 -8.83
N ASP A 125 6.61 14.20 -7.97
CA ASP A 125 8.01 14.16 -8.33
C ASP A 125 8.26 13.19 -9.49
N PRO A 126 9.26 13.44 -10.35
CA PRO A 126 9.49 12.65 -11.56
C PRO A 126 9.69 11.15 -11.32
N GLU A 127 10.26 10.77 -10.19
CA GLU A 127 10.45 9.36 -9.84
C GLU A 127 9.11 8.64 -9.63
N TYR A 128 8.17 9.26 -8.91
CA TYR A 128 6.82 8.70 -8.71
C TYR A 128 5.97 8.79 -9.99
N GLN A 129 6.17 9.84 -10.81
CA GLN A 129 5.54 9.87 -12.14
C GLN A 129 6.00 8.69 -12.99
N ALA A 130 7.28 8.35 -12.95
CA ALA A 130 7.83 7.21 -13.69
C ALA A 130 7.26 5.88 -13.15
N GLU A 131 7.11 5.73 -11.83
CA GLU A 131 6.52 4.53 -11.24
C GLU A 131 5.04 4.37 -11.60
N LEU A 132 4.25 5.44 -11.48
CA LEU A 132 2.84 5.45 -11.88
C LEU A 132 2.66 5.16 -13.38
N GLN A 133 3.54 5.71 -14.25
CA GLN A 133 3.52 5.38 -15.67
C GLN A 133 3.90 3.92 -15.91
N GLY A 134 4.85 3.39 -15.16
CA GLY A 134 5.19 1.97 -15.18
C GLY A 134 3.98 1.08 -14.86
N ILE A 135 3.16 1.43 -13.85
CA ILE A 135 1.92 0.69 -13.54
C ILE A 135 1.00 0.66 -14.77
N VAL A 136 0.80 1.79 -15.43
CA VAL A 136 -0.02 1.87 -16.64
C VAL A 136 0.53 0.95 -17.74
N ASP A 137 1.83 1.02 -18.01
CA ASP A 137 2.47 0.24 -19.07
C ASP A 137 2.40 -1.27 -18.77
N GLY A 138 2.57 -1.67 -17.51
CA GLY A 138 2.39 -3.05 -17.04
C GLY A 138 0.96 -3.54 -17.21
N LEU A 139 -0.02 -2.71 -16.86
CA LEU A 139 -1.44 -3.00 -17.07
C LEU A 139 -1.76 -3.17 -18.56
N GLN A 140 -1.27 -2.27 -19.41
CA GLN A 140 -1.49 -2.33 -20.85
C GLN A 140 -0.87 -3.58 -21.49
N ALA A 141 0.29 -4.01 -21.02
CA ALA A 141 0.89 -5.29 -21.41
C ALA A 141 0.00 -6.49 -21.06
N ARG A 142 -0.87 -6.34 -20.05
CA ARG A 142 -1.90 -7.30 -19.66
C ARG A 142 -3.29 -6.99 -20.25
N LYS A 143 -3.35 -6.11 -21.26
CA LYS A 143 -4.60 -5.65 -21.92
C LYS A 143 -5.53 -4.82 -21.02
N GLY A 144 -5.01 -4.25 -19.95
CA GLY A 144 -5.72 -3.26 -19.13
C GLY A 144 -5.99 -1.98 -19.91
N LYS A 145 -7.02 -1.25 -19.52
CA LYS A 145 -7.47 -0.03 -20.25
C LYS A 145 -7.32 1.26 -19.43
N LEU A 146 -6.82 1.16 -18.20
CA LEU A 146 -6.61 2.33 -17.36
C LEU A 146 -5.46 3.18 -17.92
N ASP A 147 -5.62 4.49 -17.86
CA ASP A 147 -4.57 5.44 -18.19
C ASP A 147 -3.96 6.09 -16.94
N ILE A 148 -3.01 6.97 -17.14
CA ILE A 148 -2.26 7.60 -16.06
C ILE A 148 -3.17 8.39 -15.10
N TYR A 149 -4.22 9.04 -15.60
CA TYR A 149 -5.11 9.83 -14.76
C TYR A 149 -6.11 8.97 -13.98
N ASP A 150 -6.42 7.76 -14.47
CA ASP A 150 -7.14 6.77 -13.69
C ASP A 150 -6.29 6.30 -12.50
N ILE A 151 -5.02 6.00 -12.74
CA ILE A 151 -4.09 5.53 -11.69
C ILE A 151 -3.79 6.64 -10.69
N VAL A 152 -3.56 7.88 -11.13
CA VAL A 152 -3.34 9.02 -10.22
C VAL A 152 -4.59 9.31 -9.36
N ALA A 153 -5.78 9.30 -9.96
CA ALA A 153 -7.02 9.49 -9.20
C ALA A 153 -7.26 8.36 -8.19
N MET A 154 -6.91 7.12 -8.57
CA MET A 154 -6.97 5.96 -7.69
C MET A 154 -6.00 6.07 -6.51
N ASN A 155 -4.76 6.55 -6.74
CA ASN A 155 -3.79 6.79 -5.67
C ASN A 155 -4.22 7.90 -4.70
N ALA A 156 -5.12 8.78 -5.11
CA ALA A 156 -5.67 9.85 -4.27
C ALA A 156 -7.09 9.53 -3.75
N PHE A 157 -7.43 8.26 -3.59
CA PHE A 157 -8.79 7.82 -3.26
C PHE A 157 -9.23 8.24 -1.84
N SER A 158 -8.30 8.40 -0.92
CA SER A 158 -8.54 8.96 0.41
C SER A 158 -8.59 10.50 0.36
N GLU A 159 -7.60 11.11 -0.30
CA GLU A 159 -7.36 12.54 -0.30
C GLU A 159 -8.45 13.34 -1.06
N LEU A 160 -8.85 12.88 -2.26
CA LEU A 160 -9.81 13.61 -3.07
C LEU A 160 -11.22 13.67 -2.46
N PRO A 161 -11.84 12.56 -2.04
CA PRO A 161 -13.15 12.62 -1.41
C PRO A 161 -13.11 13.17 0.01
N GLY A 162 -12.05 12.90 0.78
CA GLY A 162 -11.93 13.29 2.18
C GLY A 162 -11.60 14.76 2.42
N TYR A 163 -10.82 15.38 1.53
CA TYR A 163 -10.31 16.75 1.72
C TYR A 163 -10.63 17.70 0.57
N TYR A 164 -10.35 17.29 -0.67
CA TYR A 164 -10.55 18.18 -1.83
C TYR A 164 -12.03 18.49 -2.08
N VAL A 165 -12.88 17.49 -2.13
CA VAL A 165 -14.31 17.69 -2.39
C VAL A 165 -14.97 18.55 -1.30
N PRO A 166 -14.80 18.29 0.02
CA PRO A 166 -15.32 19.16 1.07
C PRO A 166 -14.83 20.59 0.99
N TRP A 167 -13.55 20.82 0.67
CA TRP A 167 -12.99 22.15 0.50
C TRP A 167 -13.62 22.90 -0.70
N LEU A 168 -13.81 22.21 -1.82
CA LEU A 168 -14.45 22.78 -3.01
C LEU A 168 -15.91 23.12 -2.73
N ASP A 169 -16.65 22.23 -2.09
CA ASP A 169 -18.06 22.40 -1.75
C ASP A 169 -18.25 23.57 -0.79
N ALA A 170 -17.38 23.71 0.21
CA ALA A 170 -17.39 24.86 1.12
C ALA A 170 -17.17 26.19 0.38
N LYS A 171 -16.26 26.23 -0.62
CA LYS A 171 -16.02 27.43 -1.44
C LYS A 171 -17.18 27.81 -2.35
N THR A 172 -17.87 26.82 -2.88
CA THR A 172 -18.97 27.03 -3.83
C THR A 172 -20.32 27.14 -3.15
N GLN A 173 -20.37 27.07 -1.79
CA GLN A 173 -21.60 27.03 -1.00
C GLN A 173 -22.57 25.94 -1.47
N ALA A 174 -22.05 24.85 -2.02
CA ALA A 174 -22.82 23.71 -2.42
C ALA A 174 -23.53 23.10 -1.19
N LYS A 175 -24.79 22.68 -1.37
CA LYS A 175 -25.47 21.88 -0.35
C LYS A 175 -24.75 20.52 -0.28
N ILE A 176 -23.96 20.36 0.75
CA ILE A 176 -23.19 19.14 1.00
C ILE A 176 -24.16 18.03 1.42
N PRO A 177 -24.26 16.90 0.72
CA PRO A 177 -24.87 15.72 1.30
C PRO A 177 -24.12 15.38 2.60
N PRO A 178 -24.78 14.85 3.64
CA PRO A 178 -24.05 14.39 4.80
C PRO A 178 -23.02 13.36 4.32
N HIS A 179 -21.75 13.74 4.38
CA HIS A 179 -20.66 12.82 4.05
C HIS A 179 -20.79 11.62 4.98
N LEU A 180 -20.90 10.46 4.39
CA LEU A 180 -20.59 9.21 5.09
C LEU A 180 -19.06 9.19 5.26
N THR A 181 -18.59 10.04 6.18
CA THR A 181 -17.20 9.95 6.61
C THR A 181 -17.05 8.59 7.25
N SER A 182 -16.23 7.75 6.64
CA SER A 182 -15.73 6.56 7.33
C SER A 182 -15.21 7.04 8.68
N PRO A 183 -15.58 6.43 9.80
CA PRO A 183 -14.97 6.76 11.07
C PRO A 183 -13.50 6.30 11.00
N GLY A 184 -12.63 7.21 10.54
CA GLY A 184 -11.19 6.99 10.51
C GLY A 184 -10.65 6.97 11.95
N ASN A 185 -10.64 5.81 12.56
CA ASN A 185 -10.17 5.60 13.92
C ASN A 185 -9.19 4.44 13.94
N CYS A 186 -8.07 4.60 13.22
CA CYS A 186 -6.96 3.69 13.33
C CYS A 186 -6.35 3.69 14.73
N SER A 187 -5.65 2.65 15.09
CA SER A 187 -4.87 2.61 16.33
C SER A 187 -3.53 1.94 16.09
N ALA A 188 -2.48 2.56 16.61
CA ALA A 188 -1.14 2.04 16.52
C ALA A 188 -0.46 2.06 17.89
N PHE A 189 0.53 1.19 18.09
CA PHE A 189 1.43 1.29 19.22
C PHE A 189 2.87 0.98 18.80
N VAL A 190 3.80 1.56 19.55
CA VAL A 190 5.24 1.27 19.43
C VAL A 190 5.77 0.96 20.82
N ALA A 191 6.51 -0.14 20.95
CA ALA A 191 7.24 -0.49 22.17
C ALA A 191 8.73 -0.64 21.86
N THR A 192 9.59 -0.10 22.73
CA THR A 192 11.05 -0.12 22.55
C THR A 192 11.77 -0.28 23.90
N GLY A 193 13.07 -0.51 23.87
CA GLY A 193 13.93 -0.54 25.05
C GLY A 193 13.47 -1.57 26.05
N SER A 194 13.32 -1.18 27.34
CA SER A 194 12.94 -2.09 28.43
C SER A 194 11.52 -2.67 28.34
N TRP A 195 10.69 -2.14 27.43
CA TRP A 195 9.35 -2.64 27.18
C TRP A 195 9.30 -3.85 26.23
N THR A 196 10.43 -4.19 25.62
CA THR A 196 10.57 -5.36 24.75
C THR A 196 11.65 -6.29 25.29
N LYS A 197 11.49 -7.60 25.07
CA LYS A 197 12.38 -8.62 25.63
C LYS A 197 13.84 -8.48 25.21
N ASP A 198 14.04 -8.06 23.97
CA ASP A 198 15.35 -7.98 23.28
C ASP A 198 15.76 -6.54 22.95
N HIS A 199 15.06 -5.56 23.52
CA HIS A 199 15.24 -4.14 23.26
C HIS A 199 14.99 -3.70 21.80
N GLN A 200 14.42 -4.58 20.97
CA GLN A 200 14.05 -4.25 19.60
C GLN A 200 12.78 -3.41 19.54
N ILE A 201 12.58 -2.71 18.44
CA ILE A 201 11.34 -1.99 18.18
C ILE A 201 10.25 -3.00 17.80
N VAL A 202 9.12 -2.92 18.50
CA VAL A 202 7.88 -3.64 18.16
C VAL A 202 6.81 -2.62 17.84
N MET A 203 6.21 -2.75 16.68
CA MET A 203 5.17 -1.84 16.21
C MET A 203 3.99 -2.64 15.66
N ALA A 204 2.77 -2.17 15.90
CA ALA A 204 1.57 -2.73 15.31
C ALA A 204 0.56 -1.63 15.00
N HIS A 205 -0.27 -1.89 14.01
CA HIS A 205 -1.29 -1.00 13.51
C HIS A 205 -2.60 -1.76 13.28
N ASN A 206 -3.73 -1.14 13.60
CA ASN A 206 -5.06 -1.58 13.20
C ASN A 206 -5.67 -0.52 12.30
N ASN A 207 -5.84 -0.84 11.05
CA ASN A 207 -6.54 0.00 10.08
C ASN A 207 -8.06 -0.18 10.20
N TRP A 208 -8.77 0.94 10.24
CA TRP A 208 -10.23 0.98 10.16
C TRP A 208 -10.61 1.60 8.81
N THR A 209 -11.04 0.77 7.91
CA THR A 209 -11.47 1.16 6.57
C THR A 209 -12.81 0.55 6.22
N THR A 210 -13.36 0.90 5.06
CA THR A 210 -14.58 0.28 4.56
C THR A 210 -14.34 -1.18 4.18
N TYR A 211 -15.40 -2.01 4.17
CA TYR A 211 -15.27 -3.39 3.71
C TYR A 211 -14.87 -3.49 2.23
N ILE A 212 -15.25 -2.51 1.44
CA ILE A 212 -14.93 -2.49 0.00
C ILE A 212 -13.44 -2.27 -0.24
N GLU A 213 -12.79 -1.46 0.58
CA GLU A 213 -11.34 -1.25 0.58
C GLU A 213 -10.63 -2.42 1.27
N GLY A 214 -10.98 -2.71 2.51
CA GLY A 214 -10.29 -3.70 3.35
C GLY A 214 -10.27 -5.11 2.74
N ALA A 215 -11.27 -5.50 1.95
CA ALA A 215 -11.25 -6.77 1.24
C ALA A 215 -10.15 -6.86 0.17
N ARG A 216 -9.57 -5.73 -0.26
CA ARG A 216 -8.51 -5.61 -1.26
C ARG A 216 -7.15 -5.32 -0.66
N TRP A 217 -7.11 -4.94 0.59
CA TRP A 217 -5.91 -4.63 1.35
C TRP A 217 -5.21 -5.89 1.83
N LYS A 218 -4.57 -6.58 0.92
CA LYS A 218 -3.97 -7.90 1.17
C LYS A 218 -2.66 -8.12 0.41
N ILE A 219 -2.02 -7.03 0.00
CA ILE A 219 -0.75 -7.10 -0.71
C ILE A 219 0.38 -6.83 0.28
N ILE A 220 1.42 -7.62 0.21
CA ILE A 220 2.71 -7.34 0.85
C ILE A 220 3.71 -7.02 -0.25
N PHE A 221 4.16 -5.78 -0.30
CA PHE A 221 5.19 -5.33 -1.21
C PHE A 221 6.58 -5.48 -0.59
N ASP A 222 7.47 -6.15 -1.29
CA ASP A 222 8.90 -6.21 -1.04
C ASP A 222 9.59 -5.47 -2.19
N ILE A 223 9.99 -4.22 -1.96
CA ILE A 223 10.50 -3.32 -2.98
C ILE A 223 12.00 -3.14 -2.82
N VAL A 224 12.76 -3.43 -3.89
CA VAL A 224 14.20 -3.21 -3.98
C VAL A 224 14.48 -2.13 -5.03
N PRO A 225 14.45 -0.85 -4.63
CA PRO A 225 14.67 0.24 -5.57
C PRO A 225 16.13 0.28 -6.03
N GLN A 226 16.37 0.77 -7.24
CA GLN A 226 17.72 0.99 -7.78
C GLN A 226 18.53 1.97 -6.91
N LYS A 227 17.85 2.91 -6.26
CA LYS A 227 18.43 3.87 -5.33
C LYS A 227 17.58 3.95 -4.08
N GLY A 228 18.21 4.05 -2.91
CA GLY A 228 17.50 4.11 -1.63
C GLY A 228 17.52 2.79 -0.88
N TYR A 229 16.61 2.65 0.03
CA TYR A 229 16.51 1.49 0.91
C TYR A 229 15.46 0.50 0.41
N ARG A 230 15.76 -0.80 0.54
CA ARG A 230 14.73 -1.83 0.38
C ARG A 230 13.61 -1.59 1.40
N MET A 231 12.37 -1.79 0.98
CA MET A 231 11.18 -1.61 1.79
C MET A 231 10.32 -2.86 1.79
N LEU A 232 9.74 -3.15 2.94
CA LEU A 232 8.66 -4.12 3.10
C LEU A 232 7.47 -3.36 3.67
N MET A 233 6.36 -3.34 2.94
CA MET A 233 5.16 -2.62 3.35
C MET A 233 3.91 -3.42 2.96
N ASP A 234 2.82 -3.19 3.65
CA ASP A 234 1.50 -3.59 3.15
C ASP A 234 1.05 -2.61 2.06
N GLY A 235 -0.02 -2.96 1.34
CA GLY A 235 -0.48 -2.06 0.30
C GLY A 235 -1.73 -2.50 -0.42
N PHE A 236 -2.16 -1.58 -1.26
CA PHE A 236 -3.37 -1.70 -2.07
C PHE A 236 -3.00 -1.84 -3.56
N PRO A 237 -3.71 -2.67 -4.36
CA PRO A 237 -3.36 -2.87 -5.76
C PRO A 237 -3.43 -1.57 -6.56
N GLY A 238 -2.35 -1.19 -7.23
CA GLY A 238 -2.27 0.01 -8.06
C GLY A 238 -1.94 1.31 -7.31
N VAL A 239 -1.76 1.25 -5.99
CA VAL A 239 -1.35 2.37 -5.14
C VAL A 239 0.13 2.22 -4.82
N ILE A 240 0.91 3.32 -4.93
CA ILE A 240 2.36 3.32 -4.72
C ILE A 240 2.75 3.55 -3.26
N ALA A 241 1.88 4.15 -2.47
CA ALA A 241 2.06 4.29 -1.02
C ALA A 241 1.54 3.05 -0.28
N SER A 242 1.93 2.89 0.98
CA SER A 242 1.31 1.91 1.86
C SER A 242 -0.15 2.22 2.11
N ASP A 243 -0.54 3.47 2.16
CA ASP A 243 -1.85 4.03 2.47
C ASP A 243 -2.35 3.73 3.90
N ASP A 244 -1.87 2.67 4.53
CA ASP A 244 -1.91 2.41 5.97
C ASP A 244 -0.69 2.96 6.68
N ASP A 245 0.23 3.54 5.91
CA ASP A 245 1.53 4.00 6.39
C ASP A 245 2.19 2.97 7.32
N PHE A 246 2.17 1.71 6.91
CA PHE A 246 2.75 0.62 7.66
C PHE A 246 3.84 -0.07 6.86
N GLY A 247 5.09 0.17 7.27
CA GLY A 247 6.23 -0.40 6.58
C GLY A 247 7.51 -0.38 7.38
N VAL A 248 8.50 -1.08 6.87
CA VAL A 248 9.87 -1.11 7.40
C VAL A 248 10.87 -1.06 6.25
N ASN A 249 11.97 -0.33 6.43
CA ASN A 249 13.04 -0.32 5.45
C ASN A 249 14.33 -0.99 5.96
N SER A 250 15.26 -1.22 5.03
CA SER A 250 16.53 -1.88 5.35
C SER A 250 17.50 -1.04 6.19
N ALA A 251 17.19 0.24 6.46
CA ALA A 251 17.91 1.07 7.44
C ALA A 251 17.37 0.88 8.86
N GLY A 252 16.33 0.06 9.06
CA GLY A 252 15.70 -0.18 10.36
C GLY A 252 14.67 0.88 10.76
N MET A 253 14.29 1.77 9.85
CA MET A 253 13.19 2.69 10.09
C MET A 253 11.86 1.94 9.89
N MET A 254 10.95 2.14 10.84
CA MET A 254 9.58 1.66 10.79
C MET A 254 8.64 2.87 10.81
N ILE A 255 7.58 2.80 10.04
CA ILE A 255 6.56 3.84 9.97
C ILE A 255 5.18 3.23 10.22
N THR A 256 4.35 3.97 10.92
CA THR A 256 2.90 3.76 11.01
C THR A 256 2.22 5.08 11.30
N GLU A 257 1.01 5.24 10.81
CA GLU A 257 0.22 6.44 11.06
C GLU A 257 -1.11 6.10 11.73
N THR A 258 -1.79 7.12 12.21
CA THR A 258 -3.20 7.08 12.60
C THR A 258 -3.85 8.41 12.25
N THR A 259 -5.00 8.39 11.63
CA THR A 259 -5.68 9.59 11.17
C THR A 259 -6.10 10.50 12.32
N ILE A 260 -5.75 11.77 12.24
CA ILE A 260 -6.24 12.83 13.14
C ILE A 260 -7.43 13.53 12.48
N THR A 261 -8.63 13.12 12.85
CA THR A 261 -9.90 13.58 12.21
C THR A 261 -10.25 15.03 12.47
N GLN A 262 -9.51 15.75 13.31
CA GLN A 262 -9.81 17.15 13.69
C GLN A 262 -9.20 18.18 12.74
N PHE A 263 -8.33 17.78 11.85
CA PHE A 263 -7.74 18.67 10.84
C PHE A 263 -8.58 18.62 9.57
N HIS A 264 -8.97 19.81 9.12
CA HIS A 264 -9.72 20.01 7.90
C HIS A 264 -8.99 21.03 7.03
N GLY A 265 -9.01 20.83 5.75
CA GLY A 265 -8.45 21.77 4.81
C GLY A 265 -7.84 21.09 3.60
N TRP A 266 -7.58 21.89 2.61
CA TRP A 266 -6.93 21.51 1.37
C TRP A 266 -6.00 22.64 0.96
N ASP A 267 -4.74 22.31 0.71
CA ASP A 267 -3.78 23.24 0.13
C ASP A 267 -3.60 22.95 -1.38
N PRO A 268 -4.16 23.80 -2.26
CA PRO A 268 -4.00 23.61 -3.72
C PRO A 268 -2.56 23.65 -4.20
N ALA A 269 -1.61 24.16 -3.40
CA ALA A 269 -0.17 24.18 -3.72
C ALA A 269 0.56 22.95 -3.18
N GLY A 270 -0.06 22.18 -2.28
CA GLY A 270 0.53 20.98 -1.67
C GLY A 270 0.79 19.87 -2.68
N LYS A 271 1.78 19.02 -2.39
CA LYS A 271 1.97 17.75 -3.09
C LYS A 271 0.86 16.77 -2.70
N PRO A 272 0.52 15.81 -3.57
CA PRO A 272 -0.39 14.74 -3.21
C PRO A 272 0.09 13.95 -1.98
N GLU A 273 -0.86 13.46 -1.18
CA GLU A 273 -0.57 12.71 0.05
C GLU A 273 0.25 11.46 -0.22
N PHE A 274 -0.14 10.69 -1.21
CA PHE A 274 0.49 9.42 -1.58
C PHE A 274 1.96 9.51 -2.06
N VAL A 275 2.52 10.73 -2.24
CA VAL A 275 3.95 10.96 -2.53
C VAL A 275 4.70 11.61 -1.37
N ARG A 276 4.04 11.81 -0.23
CA ARG A 276 4.63 12.40 0.98
C ARG A 276 4.88 11.39 2.09
N ALA A 277 4.16 10.29 2.06
CA ALA A 277 4.22 9.22 3.06
C ALA A 277 5.45 8.32 2.88
#